data_49aeb226cc361d44b32b529fc78c9340
#
_entry.id   49aeb226cc361d44b32b529fc78c9340
#
_cell.length_a   1.000
_cell.length_b   1.000
_cell.length_c   1.000
_cell.angle_alpha   90.00
_cell.angle_beta   90.00
_cell.angle_gamma   90.00
#
_symmetry.space_group_name_H-M   'P 1'
#
loop_
_entity.id
_entity.type
_entity.pdbx_description
1 polymer ?
#
loop_
_entity_poly.entity_id
_entity_poly.type
_entity_poly.pdbx_seq_one_letter_code
_entity_poly.pdbx_strand_id
1 'polypeptide(L)'
;MKKTIFVLILCNLMLLLTACQHAYWTEKEILFGNRANDTIFVLVGSGRPFTSVEAMEKYERGWASQIPPGGHSTEHVLDAEERIVYCAILRKQTLNKYSKEEIVEKNLVELYSYSYQDLKKMDFKMYMVVRTP
;
A
#
# COMPACT_ATOMS: atom_id res chain seq x y z
N MET A 1 12.31 -36.77 34.80
CA MET A 1 12.82 -36.73 33.43
C MET A 1 11.74 -36.41 32.38
N LYS A 2 10.64 -37.15 32.33
CA LYS A 2 9.59 -36.88 31.31
C LYS A 2 8.97 -35.48 31.39
N LYS A 3 8.76 -34.92 32.57
CA LYS A 3 8.20 -33.55 32.76
C LYS A 3 9.16 -32.46 32.29
N THR A 4 10.46 -32.63 32.49
CA THR A 4 11.49 -31.66 32.10
C THR A 4 11.63 -31.59 30.57
N ILE A 5 11.56 -32.76 29.89
CA ILE A 5 11.61 -32.83 28.42
C ILE A 5 10.36 -32.15 27.79
N PHE A 6 9.19 -32.38 28.39
CA PHE A 6 7.94 -31.78 27.92
C PHE A 6 7.96 -30.25 28.02
N VAL A 7 8.47 -29.71 29.14
CA VAL A 7 8.62 -28.23 29.32
C VAL A 7 9.61 -27.65 28.31
N LEU A 8 10.73 -28.32 28.03
CA LEU A 8 11.70 -27.87 27.03
C LEU A 8 11.12 -27.84 25.61
N ILE A 9 10.33 -28.85 25.24
CA ILE A 9 9.65 -28.90 23.95
C ILE A 9 8.62 -27.77 23.84
N LEU A 10 7.84 -27.53 24.90
CA LEU A 10 6.84 -26.46 24.94
C LEU A 10 7.48 -25.07 24.82
N CYS A 11 8.60 -24.83 25.52
CA CYS A 11 9.35 -23.57 25.42
C CYS A 11 9.94 -23.35 24.01
N ASN A 12 10.47 -24.39 23.37
CA ASN A 12 10.97 -24.30 22.01
C ASN A 12 9.84 -24.02 20.99
N LEU A 13 8.68 -24.64 21.19
CA LEU A 13 7.50 -24.40 20.34
C LEU A 13 6.98 -22.97 20.49
N MET A 14 6.95 -22.42 21.69
CA MET A 14 6.59 -21.03 21.97
C MET A 14 7.59 -20.05 21.36
N LEU A 15 8.89 -20.31 21.42
CA LEU A 15 9.93 -19.51 20.78
C LEU A 15 9.82 -19.53 19.26
N LEU A 16 9.48 -20.66 18.64
CA LEU A 16 9.24 -20.76 17.20
C LEU A 16 8.00 -19.99 16.78
N LEU A 17 6.92 -20.03 17.56
CA LEU A 17 5.69 -19.28 17.27
C LEU A 17 5.92 -17.77 17.39
N THR A 18 6.68 -17.30 18.38
CA THR A 18 7.02 -15.88 18.52
C THR A 18 7.99 -15.41 17.44
N ALA A 19 8.96 -16.23 17.02
CA ALA A 19 9.85 -15.92 15.91
C ALA A 19 9.09 -15.81 14.57
N CYS A 20 8.12 -16.68 14.32
CA CYS A 20 7.26 -16.60 13.15
C CYS A 20 6.38 -15.34 13.14
N GLN A 21 5.89 -14.89 14.29
CA GLN A 21 5.11 -13.65 14.37
C GLN A 21 5.96 -12.40 14.10
N HIS A 22 7.21 -12.36 14.51
CA HIS A 22 8.09 -11.21 14.25
C HIS A 22 8.59 -11.11 12.80
N ALA A 23 8.62 -12.22 12.06
CA ALA A 23 9.07 -12.21 10.66
C ALA A 23 8.04 -11.66 9.66
N TYR A 24 6.76 -11.53 10.05
CA TYR A 24 5.66 -11.15 9.15
C TYR A 24 5.17 -9.70 9.25
N TRP A 25 5.62 -8.89 10.22
CA TRP A 25 5.00 -7.61 10.55
C TRP A 25 5.98 -6.43 10.69
N THR A 26 6.94 -6.30 9.81
CA THR A 26 7.58 -4.99 9.63
C THR A 26 6.72 -4.18 8.66
N GLU A 27 5.68 -3.58 9.18
CA GLU A 27 4.84 -2.66 8.44
C GLU A 27 5.65 -1.40 8.10
N LYS A 28 5.75 -1.13 6.82
CA LYS A 28 6.38 0.07 6.28
C LYS A 28 5.26 0.95 5.78
N GLU A 29 5.32 2.22 6.09
CA GLU A 29 4.21 3.13 5.89
C GLU A 29 4.56 4.25 4.92
N ILE A 30 3.62 4.57 4.03
CA ILE A 30 3.65 5.77 3.21
C ILE A 30 2.47 6.64 3.62
N LEU A 31 2.76 7.87 4.04
CA LEU A 31 1.74 8.83 4.41
C LEU A 31 1.32 9.65 3.19
N PHE A 32 0.02 9.69 2.92
CA PHE A 32 -0.58 10.51 1.88
C PHE A 32 -1.35 11.68 2.49
N GLY A 33 -1.10 12.89 1.98
CA GLY A 33 -1.88 14.08 2.30
C GLY A 33 -2.57 14.60 1.04
N ASN A 34 -3.88 14.83 1.11
CA ASN A 34 -4.65 15.39 0.01
C ASN A 34 -4.80 16.91 0.18
N ARG A 35 -4.07 17.68 -0.60
CA ARG A 35 -4.21 19.14 -0.73
C ARG A 35 -4.89 19.58 -2.03
N ALA A 36 -5.47 18.62 -2.75
CA ALA A 36 -6.32 18.91 -3.89
C ALA A 36 -7.71 19.35 -3.42
N ASN A 37 -8.47 19.95 -4.32
CA ASN A 37 -9.87 20.34 -4.09
C ASN A 37 -10.87 19.21 -4.35
N ASP A 38 -10.39 17.99 -4.62
CA ASP A 38 -11.19 16.81 -4.90
C ASP A 38 -10.78 15.66 -3.98
N THR A 39 -11.69 14.72 -3.78
CA THR A 39 -11.39 13.45 -3.12
C THR A 39 -10.49 12.61 -4.02
N ILE A 40 -9.47 11.99 -3.43
CA ILE A 40 -8.56 11.09 -4.12
C ILE A 40 -8.72 9.66 -3.58
N PHE A 41 -8.46 8.70 -4.45
CA PHE A 41 -8.35 7.28 -4.11
C PHE A 41 -6.90 6.86 -4.26
N VAL A 42 -6.36 6.18 -3.26
CA VAL A 42 -4.96 5.74 -3.23
C VAL A 42 -4.90 4.23 -3.11
N LEU A 43 -4.09 3.61 -3.96
CA LEU A 43 -3.72 2.21 -3.90
C LEU A 43 -2.21 2.10 -3.81
N VAL A 44 -1.73 1.32 -2.85
CA VAL A 44 -0.31 0.99 -2.71
C VAL A 44 -0.15 -0.52 -2.77
N GLY A 45 0.83 -0.97 -3.52
CA GLY A 45 1.11 -2.39 -3.66
C GLY A 45 2.42 -2.65 -4.38
N SER A 46 2.81 -3.92 -4.45
CA SER A 46 4.06 -4.35 -5.08
C SER A 46 3.81 -5.25 -6.29
N GLY A 47 4.70 -5.20 -7.25
CA GLY A 47 4.79 -6.10 -8.38
C GLY A 47 3.98 -5.70 -9.61
N ARG A 48 2.79 -5.12 -9.49
CA ARG A 48 1.97 -4.66 -10.64
C ARG A 48 1.40 -3.27 -10.40
N PRO A 49 1.45 -2.38 -11.40
CA PRO A 49 0.78 -1.09 -11.31
C PRO A 49 -0.76 -1.27 -11.36
N PHE A 50 -1.47 -0.38 -10.69
CA PHE A 50 -2.95 -0.38 -10.63
C PHE A 50 -3.55 0.46 -11.75
N THR A 51 -3.18 0.19 -13.00
CA THR A 51 -3.54 1.00 -14.19
C THR A 51 -4.35 0.24 -15.23
N SER A 52 -4.74 -1.01 -14.97
CA SER A 52 -5.57 -1.80 -15.87
C SER A 52 -7.06 -1.59 -15.61
N VAL A 53 -7.92 -1.90 -16.58
CA VAL A 53 -9.38 -1.87 -16.42
C VAL A 53 -9.82 -2.73 -15.23
N GLU A 54 -9.22 -3.90 -15.06
CA GLU A 54 -9.47 -4.79 -13.92
C GLU A 54 -9.09 -4.13 -12.58
N ALA A 55 -8.00 -3.34 -12.55
CA ALA A 55 -7.59 -2.61 -11.36
C ALA A 55 -8.57 -1.49 -11.00
N MET A 56 -9.30 -0.92 -11.96
CA MET A 56 -10.30 0.13 -11.70
C MET A 56 -11.41 -0.36 -10.76
N GLU A 57 -11.73 -1.63 -10.76
CA GLU A 57 -12.69 -2.20 -9.81
C GLU A 57 -12.26 -2.04 -8.34
N LYS A 58 -10.97 -2.02 -8.07
CA LYS A 58 -10.45 -1.82 -6.71
C LYS A 58 -10.76 -0.43 -6.18
N TYR A 59 -10.75 0.58 -7.03
CA TYR A 59 -11.12 1.94 -6.65
C TYR A 59 -12.62 2.05 -6.34
N GLU A 60 -13.47 1.36 -7.09
CA GLU A 60 -14.93 1.39 -6.91
C GLU A 60 -15.39 0.55 -5.72
N ARG A 61 -14.77 -0.59 -5.48
CA ARG A 61 -15.16 -1.54 -4.41
C ARG A 61 -14.68 -1.16 -3.00
N GLY A 62 -14.07 0.00 -2.84
CA GLY A 62 -13.59 0.47 -1.53
C GLY A 62 -12.29 -0.20 -1.05
N TRP A 63 -11.50 -0.78 -1.96
CA TRP A 63 -10.17 -1.30 -1.64
C TRP A 63 -9.11 -0.21 -1.64
N ALA A 64 -9.39 0.89 -2.32
CA ALA A 64 -8.55 2.07 -2.29
C ALA A 64 -8.89 2.94 -1.08
N SER A 65 -7.88 3.50 -0.45
CA SER A 65 -8.06 4.49 0.60
C SER A 65 -8.65 5.77 0.00
N GLN A 66 -9.78 6.18 0.52
CA GLN A 66 -10.46 7.40 0.09
C GLN A 66 -10.05 8.57 0.99
N ILE A 67 -9.40 9.57 0.41
CA ILE A 67 -8.88 10.72 1.15
C ILE A 67 -9.59 11.99 0.69
N PRO A 68 -10.44 12.61 1.51
CA PRO A 68 -11.10 13.87 1.18
C PRO A 68 -10.11 15.03 1.15
N PRO A 69 -10.49 16.20 0.57
CA PRO A 69 -9.68 17.41 0.63
C PRO A 69 -9.25 17.75 2.06
N GLY A 70 -7.95 18.00 2.26
CA GLY A 70 -7.36 18.26 3.57
C GLY A 70 -7.13 17.01 4.44
N GLY A 71 -7.56 15.83 3.99
CA GLY A 71 -7.41 14.57 4.69
C GLY A 71 -6.03 13.94 4.52
N HIS A 72 -5.79 12.89 5.30
CA HIS A 72 -4.57 12.08 5.30
C HIS A 72 -4.93 10.60 5.37
N SER A 73 -4.06 9.75 4.84
CA SER A 73 -4.12 8.30 5.01
C SER A 73 -2.70 7.74 5.14
N THR A 74 -2.57 6.67 5.89
CA THR A 74 -1.33 5.90 6.00
C THR A 74 -1.55 4.57 5.30
N GLU A 75 -0.72 4.30 4.29
CA GLU A 75 -0.78 3.06 3.52
C GLU A 75 0.38 2.16 3.91
N HIS A 76 0.06 0.90 4.20
CA HIS A 76 1.06 -0.09 4.57
C HIS A 76 1.69 -0.71 3.33
N VAL A 77 3.01 -0.77 3.33
CA VAL A 77 3.78 -1.48 2.29
C VAL A 77 4.22 -2.82 2.88
N LEU A 78 3.62 -3.89 2.41
CA LEU A 78 4.05 -5.23 2.75
C LEU A 78 5.46 -5.48 2.24
N ASP A 79 6.24 -6.26 2.98
CA ASP A 79 7.64 -6.54 2.67
C ASP A 79 7.79 -7.12 1.26
N ALA A 80 8.50 -6.40 0.42
CA ALA A 80 8.63 -6.69 -1.01
C ALA A 80 10.07 -6.45 -1.49
N GLU A 81 11.04 -7.06 -0.79
CA GLU A 81 12.48 -6.75 -0.91
C GLU A 81 13.03 -6.69 -2.34
N GLU A 82 12.43 -7.43 -3.28
CA GLU A 82 12.88 -7.50 -4.67
C GLU A 82 11.84 -6.93 -5.66
N ARG A 83 10.83 -6.19 -5.16
CA ARG A 83 9.74 -5.70 -6.01
C ARG A 83 9.71 -4.18 -6.05
N ILE A 84 9.18 -3.67 -7.16
CA ILE A 84 8.80 -2.26 -7.26
C ILE A 84 7.51 -2.05 -6.48
N VAL A 85 7.49 -1.01 -5.65
CA VAL A 85 6.30 -0.52 -4.97
C VAL A 85 5.65 0.54 -5.83
N TYR A 86 4.37 0.36 -6.13
CA TYR A 86 3.56 1.29 -6.90
C TYR A 86 2.60 2.04 -5.98
N CYS A 87 2.54 3.35 -6.14
CA CYS A 87 1.56 4.23 -5.53
C CYS A 87 0.69 4.79 -6.66
N ALA A 88 -0.56 4.40 -6.71
CA ALA A 88 -1.51 4.84 -7.73
C ALA A 88 -2.56 5.75 -7.11
N ILE A 89 -2.79 6.90 -7.72
CA ILE A 89 -3.74 7.92 -7.25
C ILE A 89 -4.74 8.17 -8.37
N LEU A 90 -6.01 8.08 -8.03
CA LEU A 90 -7.12 8.37 -8.93
C LEU A 90 -8.06 9.39 -8.29
N ARG A 91 -8.44 10.41 -9.06
CA ARG A 91 -9.31 11.48 -8.58
C ARG A 91 -10.77 11.08 -8.74
N LYS A 92 -11.62 11.45 -7.78
CA LYS A 92 -13.06 11.17 -7.84
C LYS A 92 -13.71 11.82 -9.06
N GLN A 93 -13.31 13.03 -9.43
CA GLN A 93 -13.79 13.69 -10.64
C GLN A 93 -13.49 12.88 -11.90
N THR A 94 -12.32 12.25 -11.98
CA THR A 94 -11.94 11.37 -13.08
C THR A 94 -12.84 10.15 -13.16
N LEU A 95 -13.10 9.48 -12.04
CA LEU A 95 -14.02 8.34 -11.95
C LEU A 95 -15.45 8.71 -12.36
N ASN A 96 -15.89 9.93 -12.05
CA ASN A 96 -17.24 10.38 -12.38
C ASN A 96 -17.39 10.80 -13.85
N LYS A 97 -16.29 11.18 -14.50
CA LYS A 97 -16.29 11.75 -15.85
C LYS A 97 -16.00 10.74 -16.96
N TYR A 98 -15.20 9.73 -16.68
CA TYR A 98 -14.67 8.80 -17.66
C TYR A 98 -15.03 7.35 -17.33
N SER A 99 -15.23 6.52 -18.38
CA SER A 99 -15.33 5.06 -18.20
C SER A 99 -13.99 4.46 -17.78
N LYS A 100 -14.00 3.22 -17.29
CA LYS A 100 -12.77 2.50 -16.89
C LYS A 100 -11.78 2.37 -18.05
N GLU A 101 -12.32 2.07 -19.23
CA GLU A 101 -11.57 1.92 -20.46
C GLU A 101 -10.92 3.26 -20.87
N GLU A 102 -11.65 4.35 -20.78
CA GLU A 102 -11.14 5.69 -21.08
C GLU A 102 -10.06 6.13 -20.08
N ILE A 103 -10.21 5.80 -18.79
CA ILE A 103 -9.21 6.10 -17.75
C ILE A 103 -7.89 5.42 -18.08
N VAL A 104 -7.95 4.15 -18.49
CA VAL A 104 -6.76 3.37 -18.85
C VAL A 104 -6.16 3.87 -20.15
N GLU A 105 -6.96 4.06 -21.20
CA GLU A 105 -6.52 4.51 -22.52
C GLU A 105 -5.83 5.89 -22.47
N LYS A 106 -6.39 6.80 -21.67
CA LYS A 106 -5.89 8.16 -21.51
C LYS A 106 -4.83 8.33 -20.43
N ASN A 107 -4.41 7.24 -19.77
CA ASN A 107 -3.45 7.25 -18.65
C ASN A 107 -3.81 8.26 -17.55
N LEU A 108 -5.06 8.25 -17.09
CA LEU A 108 -5.56 9.21 -16.10
C LEU A 108 -5.28 8.82 -14.65
N VAL A 109 -4.66 7.68 -14.40
CA VAL A 109 -4.15 7.28 -13.09
C VAL A 109 -2.77 7.91 -12.89
N GLU A 110 -2.61 8.68 -11.81
CA GLU A 110 -1.29 9.18 -11.41
C GLU A 110 -0.51 8.01 -10.78
N LEU A 111 0.56 7.57 -11.42
CA LEU A 111 1.35 6.43 -11.01
C LEU A 111 2.76 6.85 -10.61
N TYR A 112 3.14 6.47 -9.40
CA TYR A 112 4.49 6.61 -8.87
C TYR A 112 5.08 5.23 -8.59
N SER A 113 6.35 5.04 -8.86
CA SER A 113 7.04 3.78 -8.62
C SER A 113 8.35 4.02 -7.86
N TYR A 114 8.61 3.17 -6.89
CA TYR A 114 9.80 3.22 -6.05
C TYR A 114 10.42 1.84 -5.96
N SER A 115 11.75 1.77 -6.05
CA SER A 115 12.42 0.55 -5.68
C SER A 115 12.35 0.36 -4.15
N TYR A 116 12.34 -0.89 -3.72
CA TYR A 116 12.40 -1.19 -2.29
C TYR A 116 13.64 -0.55 -1.62
N GLN A 117 14.77 -0.54 -2.33
CA GLN A 117 16.01 0.05 -1.83
C GLN A 117 15.91 1.57 -1.65
N ASP A 118 15.19 2.26 -2.51
CA ASP A 118 14.97 3.71 -2.35
C ASP A 118 14.08 4.00 -1.15
N LEU A 119 13.02 3.22 -0.96
CA LEU A 119 12.17 3.32 0.23
C LEU A 119 12.96 3.01 1.51
N LYS A 120 13.83 2.02 1.47
CA LYS A 120 14.70 1.68 2.60
C LYS A 120 15.66 2.81 2.96
N LYS A 121 16.27 3.49 1.98
CA LYS A 121 17.12 4.68 2.22
C LYS A 121 16.36 5.82 2.90
N MET A 122 15.05 5.94 2.66
CA MET A 122 14.17 6.91 3.31
C MET A 122 13.59 6.41 4.64
N ASP A 123 14.06 5.26 5.14
CA ASP A 123 13.53 4.61 6.35
C ASP A 123 12.00 4.37 6.26
N PHE A 124 11.50 4.13 5.03
CA PHE A 124 10.07 3.99 4.70
C PHE A 124 9.19 5.15 5.20
N LYS A 125 9.80 6.28 5.52
CA LYS A 125 9.10 7.50 5.95
C LYS A 125 8.93 8.42 4.76
N MET A 126 7.95 8.14 3.93
CA MET A 126 7.62 8.97 2.79
C MET A 126 6.28 9.67 3.01
N TYR A 127 6.27 10.98 2.75
CA TYR A 127 5.06 11.79 2.75
C TYR A 127 4.77 12.28 1.34
N MET A 128 3.70 11.76 0.75
CA MET A 128 3.22 12.16 -0.57
C MET A 128 2.10 13.20 -0.44
N VAL A 129 2.31 14.37 -1.04
CA VAL A 129 1.30 15.44 -1.06
C VAL A 129 0.68 15.51 -2.45
N VAL A 130 -0.60 15.19 -2.55
CA VAL A 130 -1.38 15.32 -3.78
C VAL A 130 -1.99 16.72 -3.82
N ARG A 131 -1.73 17.44 -4.92
CA ARG A 131 -2.22 18.80 -5.14
C ARG A 131 -3.17 18.84 -6.34
N THR A 132 -3.92 19.92 -6.44
CA THR A 132 -4.67 20.23 -7.65
C THR A 132 -3.68 20.44 -8.80
N PRO A 133 -3.95 19.89 -9.99
CA PRO A 133 -3.12 20.11 -11.19
C PRO A 133 -2.99 21.58 -11.55
#